data_ab15f98013f84eacfdeec197f1cb2096
#
_entry.id   ab15f98013f84eacfdeec197f1cb2096
#
_cell.length_a   1.000
_cell.length_b   1.000
_cell.length_c   1.000
_cell.angle_alpha   90.00
_cell.angle_beta   90.00
_cell.angle_gamma   90.00
#
_symmetry.space_group_name_H-M   'P 1'
#
loop_
_entity.id
_entity.type
_entity.pdbx_description
1 polymer ?
#
loop_
_entity_poly.entity_id
_entity_poly.type
_entity_poly.pdbx_seq_one_letter_code
_entity_poly.pdbx_strand_id
1 'polypeptide(L)'
;MEFKVAKSAQPIALPNPFAAGCAWIDGKYVPIGEACIPILDTGFVRSDLTYDVASVWEGRFFRLDDHLERFFTGCERLRLVPPLTKAEIRAIMVETVSRSGLREAYVEVIVTRGVPGPCQRDPRLYQPRLYVYAIPYVWIVKPELQARGTDVFVTQNTHRIPSSSVDPTVKNFHWGDFIRGMFEAYDRDAWVPILPDQNGMVTEGPGFNVFAMVDDVLYTPVRGVLEGITRRTAIEIAKDIGIKVIVDEVPVEDLFRSTEMFLTSTAGGIMPVATLDGKPVGSGQPGPVTTKIRNRYWELHTDPRYSLEVDY
;
A
#
# COMPACT_ATOMS: atom_id res chain seq x y z
N MET A 1 3.54 -69.13 8.06
CA MET A 1 4.09 -67.88 8.63
C MET A 1 4.04 -66.83 7.51
N GLU A 2 2.98 -66.04 7.47
CA GLU A 2 2.80 -65.02 6.44
C GLU A 2 3.55 -63.77 6.85
N PHE A 3 4.49 -63.33 6.01
CA PHE A 3 5.17 -62.04 6.18
C PHE A 3 4.21 -60.89 5.82
N LYS A 4 3.72 -60.13 6.82
CA LYS A 4 3.05 -58.88 6.60
C LYS A 4 4.04 -57.88 6.03
N VAL A 5 3.85 -57.54 4.74
CA VAL A 5 4.54 -56.40 4.11
C VAL A 5 4.14 -55.11 4.85
N ALA A 6 5.14 -54.43 5.42
CA ALA A 6 4.94 -53.15 6.08
C ALA A 6 4.39 -52.13 5.04
N LYS A 7 3.28 -51.47 5.35
CA LYS A 7 2.76 -50.35 4.58
C LYS A 7 3.87 -49.31 4.46
N SER A 8 4.21 -48.94 3.22
CA SER A 8 5.15 -47.87 2.94
C SER A 8 4.70 -46.61 3.71
N ALA A 9 5.60 -46.08 4.53
CA ALA A 9 5.39 -44.78 5.15
C ALA A 9 5.11 -43.74 4.04
N GLN A 10 4.00 -43.02 4.14
CA GLN A 10 3.75 -41.88 3.26
C GLN A 10 4.92 -40.91 3.43
N PRO A 11 5.45 -40.35 2.34
CA PRO A 11 6.53 -39.36 2.45
C PRO A 11 6.02 -38.20 3.29
N ILE A 12 6.76 -37.86 4.35
CA ILE A 12 6.52 -36.66 5.15
C ILE A 12 6.74 -35.49 4.20
N ALA A 13 5.67 -34.76 3.86
CA ALA A 13 5.80 -33.56 3.06
C ALA A 13 6.70 -32.57 3.84
N LEU A 14 7.81 -32.19 3.26
CA LEU A 14 8.66 -31.14 3.84
C LEU A 14 7.85 -29.85 3.92
N PRO A 15 7.97 -29.08 5.02
CA PRO A 15 7.27 -27.82 5.15
C PRO A 15 7.67 -26.88 3.98
N ASN A 16 6.69 -26.13 3.44
CA ASN A 16 6.94 -25.15 2.39
C ASN A 16 7.97 -24.12 2.89
N PRO A 17 9.16 -23.99 2.29
CA PRO A 17 10.18 -23.05 2.73
C PRO A 17 9.75 -21.58 2.56
N PHE A 18 8.73 -21.32 1.73
CA PHE A 18 8.20 -19.99 1.45
C PHE A 18 6.95 -19.64 2.28
N ALA A 19 6.53 -20.47 3.23
CA ALA A 19 5.28 -20.27 3.97
C ALA A 19 5.23 -18.96 4.78
N ALA A 20 6.38 -18.42 5.21
CA ALA A 20 6.48 -17.12 5.88
C ALA A 20 6.52 -15.94 4.90
N GLY A 21 6.67 -16.20 3.61
CA GLY A 21 6.80 -15.26 2.51
C GLY A 21 7.87 -15.70 1.52
N CYS A 22 7.75 -15.21 0.31
CA CYS A 22 8.65 -15.48 -0.81
C CYS A 22 9.17 -14.17 -1.39
N ALA A 23 10.43 -14.12 -1.77
CA ALA A 23 11.01 -13.02 -2.54
C ALA A 23 11.63 -13.51 -3.84
N TRP A 24 11.56 -12.66 -4.88
CA TRP A 24 12.31 -12.82 -6.13
C TRP A 24 13.41 -11.77 -6.19
N ILE A 25 14.66 -12.23 -6.26
CA ILE A 25 15.87 -11.39 -6.26
C ILE A 25 16.88 -12.01 -7.22
N ASP A 26 17.44 -11.19 -8.12
CA ASP A 26 18.47 -11.60 -9.06
C ASP A 26 18.13 -12.90 -9.84
N GLY A 27 16.88 -13.00 -10.29
CA GLY A 27 16.39 -14.14 -11.08
C GLY A 27 16.04 -15.40 -10.27
N LYS A 28 16.00 -15.32 -8.93
CA LYS A 28 15.74 -16.46 -8.05
C LYS A 28 14.62 -16.18 -7.06
N TYR A 29 13.82 -17.22 -6.77
CA TYR A 29 12.90 -17.22 -5.65
C TYR A 29 13.61 -17.73 -4.41
N VAL A 30 13.52 -16.96 -3.31
CA VAL A 30 14.13 -17.28 -2.01
C VAL A 30 13.09 -17.10 -0.90
N PRO A 31 13.21 -17.84 0.22
CA PRO A 31 12.43 -17.57 1.42
C PRO A 31 12.63 -16.12 1.88
N ILE A 32 11.58 -15.47 2.39
CA ILE A 32 11.65 -14.05 2.76
C ILE A 32 12.75 -13.77 3.80
N GLY A 33 13.01 -14.71 4.71
CA GLY A 33 14.07 -14.58 5.71
C GLY A 33 15.51 -14.66 5.16
N GLU A 34 15.67 -15.10 3.91
CA GLU A 34 16.96 -15.17 3.21
C GLU A 34 17.13 -14.04 2.18
N ALA A 35 16.08 -13.21 2.00
CA ALA A 35 16.07 -12.12 1.05
C ALA A 35 17.05 -11.01 1.48
N CYS A 36 18.06 -10.74 0.67
CA CYS A 36 19.08 -9.74 0.93
C CYS A 36 19.28 -8.82 -0.27
N ILE A 37 19.50 -7.54 -0.02
CA ILE A 37 19.87 -6.56 -1.03
C ILE A 37 21.34 -6.10 -0.81
N PRO A 38 22.06 -5.72 -1.87
CA PRO A 38 23.39 -5.13 -1.70
C PRO A 38 23.31 -3.82 -0.87
N ILE A 39 24.18 -3.69 0.13
CA ILE A 39 24.20 -2.51 1.02
C ILE A 39 24.47 -1.20 0.28
N LEU A 40 25.12 -1.24 -0.89
CA LEU A 40 25.40 -0.07 -1.73
C LEU A 40 24.31 0.18 -2.78
N ASP A 41 23.21 -0.57 -2.77
CA ASP A 41 22.08 -0.28 -3.64
C ASP A 41 21.54 1.12 -3.37
N THR A 42 21.37 1.91 -4.43
CA THR A 42 20.95 3.32 -4.30
C THR A 42 19.53 3.46 -3.79
N GLY A 43 18.69 2.45 -3.96
CA GLY A 43 17.38 2.36 -3.32
C GLY A 43 17.51 2.40 -1.79
N PHE A 44 18.47 1.64 -1.23
CA PHE A 44 18.72 1.62 0.21
C PHE A 44 19.42 2.90 0.70
N VAL A 45 20.51 3.33 0.04
CA VAL A 45 21.35 4.43 0.56
C VAL A 45 20.87 5.82 0.17
N ARG A 46 19.90 5.96 -0.75
CA ARG A 46 19.46 7.27 -1.31
C ARG A 46 17.96 7.36 -1.59
N SER A 47 17.18 6.32 -1.34
CA SER A 47 15.78 6.20 -1.79
C SER A 47 15.59 6.41 -3.29
N ASP A 48 16.61 6.11 -4.13
CA ASP A 48 16.56 6.24 -5.59
C ASP A 48 15.88 5.00 -6.19
N LEU A 49 14.55 4.98 -6.04
CA LEU A 49 13.68 3.86 -6.40
C LEU A 49 12.23 4.30 -6.60
N THR A 50 11.45 3.44 -7.23
CA THR A 50 9.99 3.42 -7.09
C THR A 50 9.52 2.00 -6.77
N TYR A 51 8.35 1.91 -6.16
CA TYR A 51 7.74 0.64 -5.81
C TYR A 51 6.22 0.70 -5.97
N ASP A 52 5.58 -0.45 -5.97
CA ASP A 52 4.15 -0.54 -5.85
C ASP A 52 3.74 -1.76 -5.01
N VAL A 53 2.53 -1.71 -4.47
CA VAL A 53 1.99 -2.76 -3.61
C VAL A 53 0.62 -3.16 -4.09
N ALA A 54 0.46 -4.43 -4.45
CA ALA A 54 -0.83 -5.06 -4.68
C ALA A 54 -1.19 -6.00 -3.51
N SER A 55 -2.47 -6.10 -3.21
CA SER A 55 -2.98 -7.06 -2.22
C SER A 55 -3.46 -8.34 -2.88
N VAL A 56 -3.29 -9.44 -2.17
CA VAL A 56 -4.02 -10.69 -2.40
C VAL A 56 -4.99 -10.88 -1.26
N TRP A 57 -6.24 -11.16 -1.57
CA TRP A 57 -7.30 -11.46 -0.60
C TRP A 57 -8.08 -12.69 -1.08
N GLU A 58 -8.26 -13.67 -0.20
CA GLU A 58 -8.89 -14.96 -0.54
C GLU A 58 -8.29 -15.62 -1.79
N GLY A 59 -6.97 -15.49 -1.99
CA GLY A 59 -6.25 -16.05 -3.13
C GLY A 59 -6.41 -15.28 -4.45
N ARG A 60 -6.85 -14.04 -4.40
CA ARG A 60 -7.04 -13.19 -5.57
C ARG A 60 -6.29 -11.87 -5.44
N PHE A 61 -5.50 -11.51 -6.45
CA PHE A 61 -4.98 -10.15 -6.57
C PHE A 61 -6.13 -9.18 -6.87
N PHE A 62 -6.14 -8.05 -6.19
CA PHE A 62 -7.06 -6.96 -6.49
C PHE A 62 -6.37 -5.88 -7.32
N ARG A 63 -6.94 -5.57 -8.52
CA ARG A 63 -6.47 -4.52 -9.44
C ARG A 63 -4.97 -4.56 -9.76
N LEU A 64 -4.39 -5.77 -9.90
CA LEU A 64 -2.95 -5.95 -10.15
C LEU A 64 -2.44 -5.15 -11.35
N ASP A 65 -3.21 -5.11 -12.45
CA ASP A 65 -2.80 -4.42 -13.66
C ASP A 65 -2.79 -2.89 -13.47
N ASP A 66 -3.69 -2.33 -12.65
CA ASP A 66 -3.69 -0.91 -12.26
C ASP A 66 -2.47 -0.55 -11.40
N HIS A 67 -2.07 -1.44 -10.48
CA HIS A 67 -0.85 -1.28 -9.68
C HIS A 67 0.40 -1.31 -10.57
N LEU A 68 0.48 -2.24 -11.50
CA LEU A 68 1.58 -2.30 -12.46
C LEU A 68 1.63 -1.08 -13.38
N GLU A 69 0.48 -0.55 -13.83
CA GLU A 69 0.45 0.69 -14.61
C GLU A 69 1.04 1.87 -13.85
N ARG A 70 0.63 2.04 -12.58
CA ARG A 70 1.16 3.10 -11.72
C ARG A 70 2.66 2.92 -11.46
N PHE A 71 3.11 1.67 -11.24
CA PHE A 71 4.53 1.34 -11.06
C PHE A 71 5.36 1.76 -12.27
N PHE A 72 4.94 1.39 -13.49
CA PHE A 72 5.65 1.74 -14.72
C PHE A 72 5.63 3.26 -15.00
N THR A 73 4.51 3.93 -14.71
CA THR A 73 4.43 5.40 -14.77
C THR A 73 5.44 6.05 -13.80
N GLY A 74 5.59 5.50 -12.59
CA GLY A 74 6.61 5.93 -11.63
C GLY A 74 8.02 5.71 -12.14
N CYS A 75 8.29 4.57 -12.75
CA CYS A 75 9.58 4.27 -13.39
C CYS A 75 9.93 5.31 -14.47
N GLU A 76 8.99 5.62 -15.35
CA GLU A 76 9.18 6.61 -16.42
C GLU A 76 9.51 7.99 -15.85
N ARG A 77 8.75 8.47 -14.86
CA ARG A 77 8.97 9.77 -14.21
C ARG A 77 10.35 9.87 -13.55
N LEU A 78 10.85 8.79 -12.95
CA LEU A 78 12.19 8.72 -12.37
C LEU A 78 13.29 8.35 -13.37
N ARG A 79 12.95 8.15 -14.64
CA ARG A 79 13.90 7.66 -15.67
C ARG A 79 14.58 6.35 -15.21
N LEU A 80 13.82 5.46 -14.60
CA LEU A 80 14.20 4.09 -14.26
C LEU A 80 13.70 3.18 -15.37
N VAL A 81 14.58 2.35 -15.91
CA VAL A 81 14.19 1.33 -16.89
C VAL A 81 14.17 -0.02 -16.17
N PRO A 82 13.00 -0.59 -15.86
CA PRO A 82 12.94 -1.91 -15.25
C PRO A 82 13.70 -2.95 -16.10
N PRO A 83 14.43 -3.91 -15.50
CA PRO A 83 15.20 -4.89 -16.25
C PRO A 83 14.33 -5.95 -16.96
N LEU A 84 13.04 -5.97 -16.66
CA LEU A 84 12.06 -6.91 -17.22
C LEU A 84 10.82 -6.17 -17.72
N THR A 85 10.09 -6.79 -18.63
CA THR A 85 8.83 -6.30 -19.16
C THR A 85 7.71 -6.34 -18.12
N LYS A 86 6.64 -5.57 -18.34
CA LYS A 86 5.44 -5.58 -17.50
C LYS A 86 4.84 -6.99 -17.36
N ALA A 87 4.81 -7.76 -18.46
CA ALA A 87 4.28 -9.13 -18.45
C ALA A 87 5.13 -10.08 -17.60
N GLU A 88 6.47 -9.97 -17.68
CA GLU A 88 7.38 -10.77 -16.87
C GLU A 88 7.29 -10.41 -15.38
N ILE A 89 7.24 -9.12 -15.05
CA ILE A 89 7.08 -8.66 -13.66
C ILE A 89 5.73 -9.14 -13.09
N ARG A 90 4.65 -9.04 -13.87
CA ARG A 90 3.34 -9.58 -13.50
C ARG A 90 3.39 -11.07 -13.19
N ALA A 91 4.04 -11.85 -14.04
CA ALA A 91 4.20 -13.29 -13.85
C ALA A 91 5.02 -13.60 -12.57
N ILE A 92 6.10 -12.85 -12.32
CA ILE A 92 6.91 -12.99 -11.10
C ILE A 92 6.08 -12.69 -9.85
N MET A 93 5.25 -11.62 -9.85
CA MET A 93 4.40 -11.30 -8.70
C MET A 93 3.41 -12.43 -8.40
N VAL A 94 2.76 -12.99 -9.44
CA VAL A 94 1.82 -14.11 -9.29
C VAL A 94 2.54 -15.35 -8.77
N GLU A 95 3.66 -15.72 -9.37
CA GLU A 95 4.47 -16.87 -8.97
C GLU A 95 5.01 -16.73 -7.54
N THR A 96 5.39 -15.52 -7.12
CA THR A 96 5.87 -15.25 -5.75
C THR A 96 4.78 -15.59 -4.71
N VAL A 97 3.53 -15.23 -5.01
CA VAL A 97 2.38 -15.56 -4.16
C VAL A 97 2.08 -17.06 -4.21
N SER A 98 2.01 -17.65 -5.40
CA SER A 98 1.77 -19.09 -5.56
C SER A 98 2.77 -19.93 -4.75
N ARG A 99 4.07 -19.63 -4.84
CA ARG A 99 5.12 -20.32 -4.06
C ARG A 99 4.97 -20.17 -2.57
N SER A 100 4.54 -18.98 -2.09
CA SER A 100 4.33 -18.75 -0.66
C SER A 100 3.15 -19.54 -0.11
N GLY A 101 2.13 -19.81 -0.92
CA GLY A 101 0.87 -20.39 -0.49
C GLY A 101 -0.02 -19.43 0.31
N LEU A 102 0.35 -18.14 0.39
CA LEU A 102 -0.41 -17.13 1.12
C LEU A 102 -1.69 -16.77 0.36
N ARG A 103 -2.84 -16.97 1.03
CA ARG A 103 -4.17 -16.59 0.49
C ARG A 103 -4.50 -15.12 0.77
N GLU A 104 -3.85 -14.55 1.75
CA GLU A 104 -3.92 -13.13 2.11
C GLU A 104 -2.48 -12.60 2.17
N ALA A 105 -2.12 -11.75 1.21
CA ALA A 105 -0.75 -11.30 1.05
C ALA A 105 -0.64 -9.81 0.72
N TYR A 106 0.43 -9.22 1.21
CA TYR A 106 0.99 -7.95 0.79
C TYR A 106 2.10 -8.25 -0.21
N VAL A 107 1.96 -7.79 -1.45
CA VAL A 107 2.89 -8.11 -2.53
C VAL A 107 3.50 -6.82 -3.06
N GLU A 108 4.81 -6.68 -2.89
CA GLU A 108 5.53 -5.48 -3.27
C GLU A 108 6.49 -5.75 -4.42
N VAL A 109 6.49 -4.85 -5.40
CA VAL A 109 7.47 -4.77 -6.49
C VAL A 109 8.27 -3.48 -6.35
N ILE A 110 9.60 -3.58 -6.44
CA ILE A 110 10.53 -2.47 -6.26
C ILE A 110 11.50 -2.47 -7.43
N VAL A 111 11.74 -1.29 -8.03
CA VAL A 111 12.89 -1.08 -8.90
C VAL A 111 13.77 0.02 -8.34
N THR A 112 15.05 -0.28 -8.18
CA THR A 112 16.08 0.68 -7.79
C THR A 112 16.94 1.04 -8.99
N ARG A 113 17.67 2.16 -8.89
CA ARG A 113 18.68 2.47 -9.91
C ARG A 113 19.88 1.55 -9.84
N GLY A 114 20.00 0.76 -8.78
CA GLY A 114 21.01 -0.29 -8.61
C GLY A 114 22.28 0.16 -7.91
N VAL A 115 23.33 -0.63 -8.07
CA VAL A 115 24.60 -0.43 -7.39
C VAL A 115 25.56 0.33 -8.30
N PRO A 116 26.16 1.46 -7.85
CA PRO A 116 27.17 2.17 -8.63
C PRO A 116 28.45 1.32 -8.79
N GLY A 117 29.06 1.41 -9.96
CA GLY A 117 30.40 0.87 -10.18
C GLY A 117 31.47 1.60 -9.36
N PRO A 118 32.70 1.08 -9.31
CA PRO A 118 33.82 1.72 -8.59
C PRO A 118 34.01 3.18 -9.03
N CYS A 119 34.05 4.10 -8.08
CA CYS A 119 34.22 5.55 -8.29
C CYS A 119 33.13 6.20 -9.20
N GLN A 120 32.04 5.52 -9.47
CA GLN A 120 30.97 6.00 -10.36
C GLN A 120 29.94 6.81 -9.56
N ARG A 121 29.60 8.00 -10.05
CA ARG A 121 28.58 8.88 -9.46
C ARG A 121 27.49 9.29 -10.44
N ASP A 122 27.64 9.01 -11.74
CA ASP A 122 26.65 9.31 -12.76
C ASP A 122 25.51 8.28 -12.73
N PRO A 123 24.28 8.67 -12.31
CA PRO A 123 23.18 7.73 -12.17
C PRO A 123 22.69 7.15 -13.51
N ARG A 124 23.06 7.75 -14.64
CA ARG A 124 22.72 7.26 -15.99
C ARG A 124 23.44 5.96 -16.35
N LEU A 125 24.52 5.66 -15.62
CA LEU A 125 25.39 4.51 -15.89
C LEU A 125 25.12 3.33 -14.96
N TYR A 126 24.19 3.45 -14.01
CA TYR A 126 23.85 2.37 -13.09
C TYR A 126 22.96 1.35 -13.78
N GLN A 127 22.97 0.13 -13.26
CA GLN A 127 22.12 -0.96 -13.75
C GLN A 127 20.94 -1.17 -12.82
N PRO A 128 19.71 -0.85 -13.24
CA PRO A 128 18.53 -1.01 -12.41
C PRO A 128 18.37 -2.44 -11.90
N ARG A 129 17.92 -2.59 -10.67
CA ARG A 129 17.62 -3.87 -10.03
C ARG A 129 16.15 -3.96 -9.68
N LEU A 130 15.61 -5.17 -9.84
CA LEU A 130 14.22 -5.47 -9.53
C LEU A 130 14.16 -6.43 -8.33
N TYR A 131 13.26 -6.12 -7.42
CA TYR A 131 12.94 -6.97 -6.28
C TYR A 131 11.42 -7.12 -6.22
N VAL A 132 10.96 -8.34 -5.93
CA VAL A 132 9.54 -8.63 -5.68
C VAL A 132 9.46 -9.46 -4.42
N TYR A 133 8.51 -9.18 -3.55
CA TYR A 133 8.24 -10.07 -2.42
C TYR A 133 6.76 -10.14 -2.07
N ALA A 134 6.37 -11.26 -1.49
CA ALA A 134 5.06 -11.50 -0.90
C ALA A 134 5.24 -11.91 0.56
N ILE A 135 4.51 -11.26 1.44
CA ILE A 135 4.44 -11.54 2.88
C ILE A 135 2.98 -11.61 3.32
N PRO A 136 2.65 -12.14 4.51
CA PRO A 136 1.30 -12.07 5.05
C PRO A 136 0.72 -10.65 4.97
N TYR A 137 -0.59 -10.55 4.76
CA TYR A 137 -1.26 -9.26 4.57
C TYR A 137 -0.99 -8.30 5.73
N VAL A 138 -0.67 -7.05 5.39
CA VAL A 138 -0.33 -5.99 6.35
C VAL A 138 -1.54 -5.08 6.55
N TRP A 139 -1.86 -4.77 7.81
CA TRP A 139 -2.92 -3.86 8.20
C TRP A 139 -2.35 -2.56 8.78
N ILE A 140 -2.56 -1.41 8.12
CA ILE A 140 -2.24 -0.09 8.70
C ILE A 140 -3.11 0.15 9.94
N VAL A 141 -4.41 -0.13 9.82
CA VAL A 141 -5.36 -0.14 10.94
C VAL A 141 -5.92 -1.55 11.04
N LYS A 142 -5.70 -2.21 12.18
CA LYS A 142 -6.16 -3.59 12.39
C LYS A 142 -7.69 -3.70 12.32
N PRO A 143 -8.25 -4.84 11.88
CA PRO A 143 -9.70 -5.04 11.73
C PRO A 143 -10.52 -4.67 12.96
N GLU A 144 -10.01 -4.95 14.17
CA GLU A 144 -10.69 -4.65 15.44
C GLU A 144 -10.83 -3.14 15.65
N LEU A 145 -9.80 -2.36 15.26
CA LEU A 145 -9.83 -0.90 15.31
C LEU A 145 -10.73 -0.33 14.21
N GLN A 146 -10.72 -0.92 13.01
CA GLN A 146 -11.62 -0.50 11.94
C GLN A 146 -13.09 -0.70 12.27
N ALA A 147 -13.42 -1.72 13.09
CA ALA A 147 -14.81 -1.99 13.50
C ALA A 147 -15.41 -0.84 14.31
N ARG A 148 -14.63 -0.19 15.17
CA ARG A 148 -15.03 0.98 15.97
C ARG A 148 -14.70 2.34 15.35
N GLY A 149 -13.87 2.34 14.31
CA GLY A 149 -13.20 3.52 13.76
C GLY A 149 -11.87 3.81 14.46
N THR A 150 -10.90 4.29 13.69
CA THR A 150 -9.55 4.61 14.19
C THR A 150 -9.45 6.04 14.72
N ASP A 151 -8.42 6.25 15.55
CA ASP A 151 -8.11 7.56 16.11
C ASP A 151 -7.00 8.20 15.27
N VAL A 152 -7.24 9.40 14.76
CA VAL A 152 -6.37 10.12 13.82
C VAL A 152 -5.93 11.45 14.45
N PHE A 153 -4.70 11.86 14.15
CA PHE A 153 -4.13 13.13 14.57
C PHE A 153 -3.61 13.92 13.35
N VAL A 154 -3.94 15.20 13.26
CA VAL A 154 -3.34 16.10 12.26
C VAL A 154 -2.05 16.66 12.84
N THR A 155 -0.91 16.37 12.19
CA THR A 155 0.40 16.81 12.67
C THR A 155 0.51 18.34 12.67
N GLN A 156 1.10 18.89 13.73
CA GLN A 156 1.27 20.33 13.93
C GLN A 156 2.69 20.80 13.61
N ASN A 157 3.69 19.94 13.90
CA ASN A 157 5.11 20.26 13.73
C ASN A 157 5.76 19.55 12.55
N THR A 158 5.07 18.56 12.00
CA THR A 158 5.54 17.78 10.85
C THR A 158 4.61 18.02 9.67
N HIS A 159 5.17 18.47 8.56
CA HIS A 159 4.46 18.66 7.31
C HIS A 159 4.91 17.64 6.27
N ARG A 160 4.03 17.36 5.31
CA ARG A 160 4.37 16.52 4.16
C ARG A 160 5.52 17.15 3.38
N ILE A 161 6.47 16.33 2.95
CA ILE A 161 7.57 16.77 2.08
C ILE A 161 7.00 17.48 0.84
N PRO A 162 7.51 18.68 0.48
CA PRO A 162 6.96 19.43 -0.65
C PRO A 162 7.03 18.68 -1.98
N SER A 163 5.97 18.74 -2.77
CA SER A 163 5.90 18.12 -4.10
C SER A 163 6.96 18.63 -5.09
N SER A 164 7.51 19.81 -4.84
CA SER A 164 8.64 20.35 -5.59
C SER A 164 9.96 19.63 -5.29
N SER A 165 10.06 18.91 -4.18
CA SER A 165 11.25 18.18 -3.77
C SER A 165 11.14 16.67 -4.03
N VAL A 166 9.98 16.09 -3.75
CA VAL A 166 9.66 14.68 -4.01
C VAL A 166 8.27 14.61 -4.63
N ASP A 167 8.17 14.05 -5.83
CA ASP A 167 6.88 13.86 -6.52
C ASP A 167 6.02 12.85 -5.76
N PRO A 168 4.91 13.26 -5.14
CA PRO A 168 4.07 12.37 -4.34
C PRO A 168 3.28 11.35 -5.20
N THR A 169 3.17 11.61 -6.51
CA THR A 169 2.49 10.71 -7.45
C THR A 169 3.37 9.53 -7.87
N VAL A 170 4.67 9.59 -7.55
CA VAL A 170 5.60 8.46 -7.65
C VAL A 170 5.71 7.80 -6.28
N LYS A 171 5.34 6.54 -6.18
CA LYS A 171 5.42 5.79 -4.91
C LYS A 171 6.89 5.55 -4.56
N ASN A 172 7.32 6.05 -3.39
CA ASN A 172 8.73 6.15 -3.01
C ASN A 172 8.98 5.84 -1.53
N PHE A 173 10.24 5.66 -1.14
CA PHE A 173 10.67 5.39 0.24
C PHE A 173 11.14 6.63 1.00
N HIS A 174 10.78 7.83 0.57
CA HIS A 174 11.01 9.07 1.34
C HIS A 174 9.98 9.16 2.48
N TRP A 175 10.20 8.42 3.54
CA TRP A 175 9.26 8.26 4.66
C TRP A 175 9.66 9.04 5.92
N GLY A 176 10.68 9.88 5.85
CA GLY A 176 11.19 10.60 7.03
C GLY A 176 10.17 11.51 7.69
N ASP A 177 9.32 12.19 6.91
CA ASP A 177 8.21 13.01 7.38
C ASP A 177 7.08 12.14 7.98
N PHE A 178 6.72 11.03 7.31
CA PHE A 178 5.73 10.09 7.82
C PHE A 178 6.14 9.49 9.17
N ILE A 179 7.39 9.05 9.32
CA ILE A 179 7.89 8.49 10.59
C ILE A 179 7.84 9.54 11.71
N ARG A 180 8.25 10.81 11.44
CA ARG A 180 8.12 11.89 12.39
C ARG A 180 6.67 12.16 12.76
N GLY A 181 5.76 12.17 11.77
CA GLY A 181 4.33 12.32 12.00
C GLY A 181 3.75 11.19 12.85
N MET A 182 4.18 9.94 12.64
CA MET A 182 3.76 8.81 13.46
C MET A 182 4.13 9.00 14.94
N PHE A 183 5.36 9.43 15.25
CA PHE A 183 5.75 9.72 16.63
C PHE A 183 4.91 10.86 17.22
N GLU A 184 4.65 11.92 16.44
CA GLU A 184 3.80 13.02 16.89
C GLU A 184 2.37 12.56 17.21
N ALA A 185 1.81 11.63 16.43
CA ALA A 185 0.50 11.02 16.69
C ALA A 185 0.52 10.12 17.93
N TYR A 186 1.55 9.29 18.10
CA TYR A 186 1.70 8.39 19.25
C TYR A 186 1.84 9.16 20.57
N ASP A 187 2.54 10.30 20.56
CA ASP A 187 2.65 11.21 21.73
C ASP A 187 1.29 11.83 22.12
N ARG A 188 0.27 11.65 21.30
CA ARG A 188 -1.11 12.13 21.50
C ARG A 188 -2.13 11.00 21.57
N ASP A 189 -1.68 9.77 21.80
CA ASP A 189 -2.53 8.56 21.89
C ASP A 189 -3.37 8.30 20.63
N ALA A 190 -2.98 8.86 19.47
CA ALA A 190 -3.61 8.59 18.19
C ALA A 190 -2.91 7.43 17.47
N TRP A 191 -3.66 6.71 16.61
CA TRP A 191 -3.14 5.54 15.91
C TRP A 191 -2.34 5.90 14.65
N VAL A 192 -2.81 6.88 13.88
CA VAL A 192 -2.16 7.33 12.63
C VAL A 192 -2.22 8.84 12.48
N PRO A 193 -1.17 9.47 11.86
CA PRO A 193 -1.16 10.89 11.54
C PRO A 193 -1.75 11.17 10.16
N ILE A 194 -2.40 12.33 10.01
CA ILE A 194 -2.58 13.01 8.72
C ILE A 194 -1.57 14.15 8.68
N LEU A 195 -0.79 14.24 7.60
CA LEU A 195 0.18 15.32 7.42
C LEU A 195 -0.45 16.41 6.54
N PRO A 196 -0.49 17.67 7.00
CA PRO A 196 -0.80 18.80 6.13
C PRO A 196 0.43 19.19 5.31
N ASP A 197 0.22 20.00 4.29
CA ASP A 197 1.28 20.76 3.65
C ASP A 197 1.61 22.05 4.45
N GLN A 198 2.58 22.84 3.97
CA GLN A 198 3.00 24.08 4.62
C GLN A 198 1.93 25.19 4.58
N ASN A 199 0.89 25.05 3.78
CA ASN A 199 -0.21 26.01 3.65
C ASN A 199 -1.46 25.58 4.44
N GLY A 200 -1.39 24.50 5.24
CA GLY A 200 -2.50 23.97 5.99
C GLY A 200 -3.50 23.18 5.15
N MET A 201 -3.11 22.73 3.96
CA MET A 201 -3.93 21.83 3.16
C MET A 201 -3.66 20.38 3.54
N VAL A 202 -4.70 19.58 3.65
CA VAL A 202 -4.60 18.14 3.88
C VAL A 202 -3.87 17.50 2.70
N THR A 203 -2.94 16.59 3.01
CA THR A 203 -2.34 15.73 2.01
C THR A 203 -2.71 14.28 2.28
N GLU A 204 -1.83 13.50 2.81
CA GLU A 204 -2.01 12.08 3.06
C GLU A 204 -1.35 11.67 4.40
N GLY A 205 -1.43 10.41 4.75
CA GLY A 205 -0.67 9.85 5.86
C GLY A 205 0.19 8.67 5.43
N PRO A 206 0.88 8.01 6.38
CA PRO A 206 1.80 6.91 6.12
C PRO A 206 1.12 5.74 5.39
N GLY A 207 1.19 5.75 4.06
CA GLY A 207 0.66 4.67 3.20
C GLY A 207 -0.85 4.73 2.94
N PHE A 208 -1.55 5.84 3.20
CA PHE A 208 -2.98 5.97 2.96
C PHE A 208 -3.38 7.37 2.47
N ASN A 209 -4.49 7.45 1.74
CA ASN A 209 -5.16 8.71 1.40
C ASN A 209 -6.34 8.99 2.34
N VAL A 210 -6.81 10.24 2.36
CA VAL A 210 -7.85 10.74 3.27
C VAL A 210 -9.11 11.11 2.50
N PHE A 211 -10.27 10.80 3.10
CA PHE A 211 -11.59 11.25 2.69
C PHE A 211 -12.34 11.86 3.85
N ALA A 212 -13.07 12.94 3.59
CA ALA A 212 -13.91 13.62 4.55
C ALA A 212 -15.28 13.97 3.93
N MET A 213 -16.36 13.68 4.66
CA MET A 213 -17.73 14.04 4.28
C MET A 213 -18.08 15.38 4.94
N VAL A 214 -18.28 16.42 4.15
CA VAL A 214 -18.68 17.76 4.61
C VAL A 214 -19.89 18.20 3.80
N ASP A 215 -20.96 18.61 4.47
CA ASP A 215 -22.19 19.08 3.83
C ASP A 215 -22.72 18.11 2.75
N ASP A 216 -22.76 16.80 3.06
CA ASP A 216 -23.18 15.68 2.18
C ASP A 216 -22.33 15.51 0.90
N VAL A 217 -21.15 16.11 0.84
CA VAL A 217 -20.16 15.96 -0.24
C VAL A 217 -18.91 15.29 0.28
N LEU A 218 -18.44 14.28 -0.43
CA LEU A 218 -17.21 13.55 -0.10
C LEU A 218 -16.01 14.24 -0.75
N TYR A 219 -15.08 14.73 0.06
CA TYR A 219 -13.85 15.38 -0.38
C TYR A 219 -12.64 14.47 -0.23
N THR A 220 -11.68 14.60 -1.13
CA THR A 220 -10.34 13.98 -1.02
C THR A 220 -9.29 14.88 -1.67
N PRO A 221 -8.10 15.06 -1.06
CA PRO A 221 -7.08 15.96 -1.56
C PRO A 221 -6.61 15.61 -2.99
N VAL A 222 -6.34 16.66 -3.78
CA VAL A 222 -5.83 16.56 -5.17
C VAL A 222 -4.32 16.69 -5.23
N ARG A 223 -3.68 17.40 -4.27
CA ARG A 223 -2.25 17.71 -4.27
C ARG A 223 -1.52 17.13 -3.07
N GLY A 224 -0.23 16.87 -3.23
CA GLY A 224 0.62 16.36 -2.16
C GLY A 224 0.31 14.90 -1.79
N VAL A 225 -0.34 14.15 -2.66
CA VAL A 225 -0.83 12.79 -2.40
C VAL A 225 -0.43 11.81 -3.50
N LEU A 226 -0.29 10.55 -3.12
CA LEU A 226 -0.24 9.46 -4.08
C LEU A 226 -1.65 9.26 -4.69
N GLU A 227 -1.73 9.05 -5.99
CA GLU A 227 -2.96 8.62 -6.67
C GLU A 227 -3.28 7.16 -6.34
N GLY A 228 -3.82 6.94 -5.11
CA GLY A 228 -4.06 5.62 -4.56
C GLY A 228 -5.04 4.78 -5.39
N ILE A 229 -4.74 3.50 -5.62
CA ILE A 229 -5.65 2.58 -6.32
C ILE A 229 -6.91 2.35 -5.47
N THR A 230 -6.76 2.18 -4.16
CA THR A 230 -7.91 2.11 -3.23
C THR A 230 -8.69 3.43 -3.18
N ARG A 231 -8.00 4.60 -3.23
CA ARG A 231 -8.64 5.92 -3.34
C ARG A 231 -9.48 6.02 -4.62
N ARG A 232 -8.94 5.62 -5.77
CA ARG A 232 -9.67 5.59 -7.05
C ARG A 232 -10.90 4.69 -6.96
N THR A 233 -10.75 3.49 -6.38
CA THR A 233 -11.86 2.55 -6.17
C THR A 233 -12.95 3.16 -5.26
N ALA A 234 -12.56 3.85 -4.18
CA ALA A 234 -13.52 4.52 -3.30
C ALA A 234 -14.29 5.64 -4.02
N ILE A 235 -13.63 6.40 -4.90
CA ILE A 235 -14.27 7.42 -5.74
C ILE A 235 -15.27 6.79 -6.72
N GLU A 236 -14.89 5.70 -7.39
CA GLU A 236 -15.75 4.94 -8.29
C GLU A 236 -16.99 4.45 -7.55
N ILE A 237 -16.82 3.76 -6.41
CA ILE A 237 -17.93 3.26 -5.59
C ILE A 237 -18.83 4.39 -5.10
N ALA A 238 -18.26 5.49 -4.60
CA ALA A 238 -19.05 6.62 -4.10
C ALA A 238 -19.96 7.20 -5.20
N LYS A 239 -19.43 7.35 -6.43
CA LYS A 239 -20.22 7.79 -7.59
C LYS A 239 -21.32 6.80 -7.95
N ASP A 240 -21.04 5.50 -7.93
CA ASP A 240 -21.99 4.43 -8.26
C ASP A 240 -23.16 4.39 -7.27
N ILE A 241 -22.94 4.75 -6.00
CA ILE A 241 -24.00 4.84 -4.99
C ILE A 241 -24.64 6.23 -4.87
N GLY A 242 -24.33 7.13 -5.82
CA GLY A 242 -24.94 8.46 -5.92
C GLY A 242 -24.36 9.53 -4.96
N ILE A 243 -23.19 9.30 -4.39
CA ILE A 243 -22.50 10.27 -3.53
C ILE A 243 -21.66 11.21 -4.40
N LYS A 244 -21.87 12.52 -4.22
CA LYS A 244 -21.05 13.53 -4.89
C LYS A 244 -19.63 13.50 -4.30
N VAL A 245 -18.61 13.38 -5.19
CA VAL A 245 -17.20 13.41 -4.80
C VAL A 245 -16.52 14.61 -5.44
N ILE A 246 -15.78 15.35 -4.63
CA ILE A 246 -14.91 16.45 -5.07
C ILE A 246 -13.47 16.09 -4.76
N VAL A 247 -12.63 16.14 -5.79
CA VAL A 247 -11.18 15.94 -5.70
C VAL A 247 -10.55 17.32 -5.86
N ASP A 248 -10.20 17.95 -4.75
CA ASP A 248 -9.69 19.32 -4.71
C ASP A 248 -8.79 19.55 -3.49
N GLU A 249 -8.28 20.77 -3.31
CA GLU A 249 -7.60 21.15 -2.07
C GLU A 249 -8.59 21.09 -0.90
N VAL A 250 -8.18 20.51 0.22
CA VAL A 250 -8.99 20.33 1.41
C VAL A 250 -8.27 21.03 2.56
N PRO A 251 -8.77 22.17 3.07
CA PRO A 251 -8.22 22.80 4.26
C PRO A 251 -8.33 21.88 5.49
N VAL A 252 -7.34 21.91 6.38
CA VAL A 252 -7.35 21.09 7.61
C VAL A 252 -8.59 21.39 8.46
N GLU A 253 -9.06 22.63 8.52
CA GLU A 253 -10.25 23.01 9.26
C GLU A 253 -11.53 22.30 8.79
N ASP A 254 -11.62 21.92 7.52
CA ASP A 254 -12.77 21.19 6.98
C ASP A 254 -12.85 19.74 7.51
N LEU A 255 -11.71 19.14 7.90
CA LEU A 255 -11.73 17.84 8.56
C LEU A 255 -12.50 17.88 9.89
N PHE A 256 -12.41 18.98 10.64
CA PHE A 256 -13.12 19.16 11.93
C PHE A 256 -14.61 19.42 11.77
N ARG A 257 -15.07 19.71 10.55
CA ARG A 257 -16.49 19.86 10.20
C ARG A 257 -17.10 18.60 9.62
N SER A 258 -16.28 17.56 9.37
CA SER A 258 -16.74 16.36 8.72
C SER A 258 -17.70 15.54 9.57
N THR A 259 -18.74 15.00 8.93
CA THR A 259 -19.70 14.08 9.54
C THR A 259 -19.26 12.63 9.48
N GLU A 260 -18.42 12.28 8.49
CA GLU A 260 -17.76 11.00 8.34
C GLU A 260 -16.34 11.22 7.78
N MET A 261 -15.39 10.41 8.21
CA MET A 261 -14.05 10.34 7.63
C MET A 261 -13.63 8.88 7.46
N PHE A 262 -12.83 8.63 6.44
CA PHE A 262 -12.15 7.35 6.28
C PHE A 262 -10.82 7.51 5.54
N LEU A 263 -9.95 6.53 5.74
CA LEU A 263 -8.65 6.42 5.09
C LEU A 263 -8.70 5.29 4.06
N THR A 264 -7.86 5.37 3.02
CA THR A 264 -7.84 4.35 1.97
C THR A 264 -6.44 3.86 1.68
N SER A 265 -6.23 2.54 1.70
CA SER A 265 -4.95 1.91 1.44
C SER A 265 -5.12 0.51 0.89
N THR A 266 -4.16 0.03 0.09
CA THR A 266 -4.02 -1.40 -0.25
C THR A 266 -3.80 -2.24 1.02
N ALA A 267 -3.14 -1.67 2.04
CA ALA A 267 -2.87 -2.31 3.33
C ALA A 267 -3.95 -1.96 4.38
N GLY A 268 -5.23 -2.27 4.09
CA GLY A 268 -6.31 -2.04 5.04
C GLY A 268 -7.67 -1.73 4.41
N GLY A 269 -7.72 -1.48 3.09
CA GLY A 269 -8.95 -1.14 2.38
C GLY A 269 -9.50 0.24 2.77
N ILE A 270 -10.77 0.28 3.12
CA ILE A 270 -11.49 1.47 3.59
C ILE A 270 -11.51 1.43 5.11
N MET A 271 -10.78 2.33 5.76
CA MET A 271 -10.56 2.36 7.20
C MET A 271 -11.30 3.54 7.83
N PRO A 272 -12.44 3.32 8.53
CA PRO A 272 -13.21 4.39 9.14
C PRO A 272 -12.42 5.14 10.23
N VAL A 273 -12.70 6.44 10.38
CA VAL A 273 -12.15 7.29 11.44
C VAL A 273 -13.24 7.58 12.47
N ALA A 274 -12.94 7.37 13.75
CA ALA A 274 -13.82 7.66 14.88
C ALA A 274 -13.51 9.02 15.51
N THR A 275 -12.21 9.33 15.68
CA THR A 275 -11.81 10.60 16.30
C THR A 275 -10.72 11.30 15.47
N LEU A 276 -10.76 12.64 15.50
CA LEU A 276 -9.74 13.52 14.97
C LEU A 276 -9.27 14.44 16.10
N ASP A 277 -7.96 14.39 16.40
CA ASP A 277 -7.35 15.14 17.52
C ASP A 277 -8.12 14.95 18.85
N GLY A 278 -8.52 13.69 19.13
CA GLY A 278 -9.28 13.32 20.34
C GLY A 278 -10.75 13.76 20.34
N LYS A 279 -11.23 14.41 19.27
CA LYS A 279 -12.66 14.81 19.13
C LYS A 279 -13.40 13.83 18.23
N PRO A 280 -14.66 13.47 18.56
CA PRO A 280 -15.44 12.58 17.70
C PRO A 280 -15.65 13.18 16.30
N VAL A 281 -15.50 12.37 15.26
CA VAL A 281 -15.95 12.69 13.90
C VAL A 281 -17.42 12.26 13.80
N GLY A 282 -18.31 13.20 13.54
CA GLY A 282 -19.74 12.95 13.51
C GLY A 282 -20.23 12.29 14.80
N SER A 283 -20.70 11.04 14.72
CA SER A 283 -21.17 10.27 15.89
C SER A 283 -20.04 9.60 16.69
N GLY A 284 -18.80 9.69 16.25
CA GLY A 284 -17.67 8.93 16.80
C GLY A 284 -17.68 7.44 16.45
N GLN A 285 -18.44 7.05 15.44
CA GLN A 285 -18.57 5.68 14.93
C GLN A 285 -18.49 5.68 13.38
N PRO A 286 -18.16 4.55 12.75
CA PRO A 286 -18.21 4.42 11.31
C PRO A 286 -19.56 4.83 10.74
N GLY A 287 -19.58 5.85 9.86
CA GLY A 287 -20.80 6.36 9.29
C GLY A 287 -21.40 5.48 8.18
N PRO A 288 -22.67 5.73 7.79
CA PRO A 288 -23.38 4.91 6.82
C PRO A 288 -22.77 4.94 5.42
N VAL A 289 -22.24 6.08 4.96
CA VAL A 289 -21.59 6.20 3.64
C VAL A 289 -20.26 5.43 3.62
N THR A 290 -19.42 5.65 4.64
CA THR A 290 -18.16 4.92 4.83
C THR A 290 -18.40 3.42 4.87
N THR A 291 -19.43 2.95 5.59
CA THR A 291 -19.77 1.54 5.70
C THR A 291 -20.19 0.94 4.35
N LYS A 292 -21.02 1.66 3.56
CA LYS A 292 -21.42 1.22 2.21
C LYS A 292 -20.21 1.10 1.28
N ILE A 293 -19.33 2.13 1.27
CA ILE A 293 -18.13 2.13 0.44
C ILE A 293 -17.21 0.96 0.84
N ARG A 294 -16.99 0.73 2.15
CA ARG A 294 -16.18 -0.36 2.67
C ARG A 294 -16.71 -1.73 2.27
N ASN A 295 -18.00 -1.98 2.44
CA ASN A 295 -18.60 -3.27 2.10
C ASN A 295 -18.47 -3.52 0.59
N ARG A 296 -18.79 -2.52 -0.24
CA ARG A 296 -18.67 -2.65 -1.69
C ARG A 296 -17.21 -2.84 -2.14
N TYR A 297 -16.27 -2.19 -1.49
CA TYR A 297 -14.84 -2.37 -1.77
C TYR A 297 -14.41 -3.84 -1.61
N TRP A 298 -14.77 -4.50 -0.51
CA TRP A 298 -14.42 -5.89 -0.28
C TRP A 298 -15.17 -6.85 -1.21
N GLU A 299 -16.42 -6.57 -1.58
CA GLU A 299 -17.15 -7.35 -2.59
C GLU A 299 -16.45 -7.34 -3.96
N LEU A 300 -15.81 -6.23 -4.35
CA LEU A 300 -15.10 -6.13 -5.62
C LEU A 300 -13.86 -7.04 -5.70
N HIS A 301 -13.34 -7.54 -4.58
CA HIS A 301 -12.20 -8.47 -4.58
C HIS A 301 -12.55 -9.82 -5.19
N THR A 302 -13.81 -10.19 -5.23
CA THR A 302 -14.28 -11.43 -5.90
C THR A 302 -14.81 -11.20 -7.33
N ASP A 303 -14.90 -9.95 -7.78
CA ASP A 303 -15.34 -9.60 -9.12
C ASP A 303 -14.21 -9.83 -10.14
N PRO A 304 -14.38 -10.71 -11.14
CA PRO A 304 -13.32 -11.04 -12.11
C PRO A 304 -12.88 -9.86 -12.98
N ARG A 305 -13.64 -8.76 -13.03
CA ARG A 305 -13.23 -7.52 -13.72
C ARG A 305 -12.10 -6.80 -13.01
N TYR A 306 -11.97 -6.99 -11.69
CA TYR A 306 -11.02 -6.31 -10.82
C TYR A 306 -10.04 -7.26 -10.15
N SER A 307 -10.29 -8.56 -10.19
CA SER A 307 -9.48 -9.55 -9.48
C SER A 307 -8.87 -10.59 -10.42
N LEU A 308 -7.68 -11.05 -10.06
CA LEU A 308 -6.97 -12.14 -10.71
C LEU A 308 -6.77 -13.28 -9.71
N GLU A 309 -7.30 -14.44 -10.01
CA GLU A 309 -7.09 -15.65 -9.20
C GLU A 309 -5.64 -16.15 -9.31
N VAL A 310 -5.07 -16.53 -8.18
CA VAL A 310 -3.74 -17.16 -8.11
C VAL A 310 -3.91 -18.67 -8.15
N ASP A 311 -3.16 -19.33 -9.01
CA ASP A 311 -3.05 -20.79 -9.05
C ASP A 311 -1.95 -21.22 -8.05
N TYR A 312 -2.33 -22.07 -7.07
CA TYR A 312 -1.47 -22.47 -5.95
C TYR A 312 -0.90 -23.87 -6.12
#